data_07a6de71d3fdf4f57b5e4daaa84471a3
#
_entry.id   07a6de71d3fdf4f57b5e4daaa84471a3
#
_cell.length_a   1.000
_cell.length_b   1.000
_cell.length_c   1.000
_cell.angle_alpha   90.00
_cell.angle_beta   90.00
_cell.angle_gamma   90.00
#
_symmetry.space_group_name_H-M   'P 1'
#
loop_
_entity.id
_entity.type
_entity.pdbx_description
1 polymer ?
#
loop_
_entity_poly.entity_id
_entity_poly.type
_entity_poly.pdbx_seq_one_letter_code
_entity_poly.pdbx_strand_id
1 'polypeptide(L)'
;ALRRLGIPVVRRMTGGGTVYHDLGNVNYTYIVRTDGGWNYDDVLAPVIAALNAIGVPAQKNRVCDIAIGDLKISGSAQRIVKGRLLHHGTLLFSTDLSVLDQITTHRKNDCFQSRGTQSAICTVTNIREHLASPMTIEEFQDRLLGQMVPPGSPHLTLTAEQEAEVCRLRDEKYRSWEWTWGKTPAFTYEKSGSFRGAPIRVAYQAKRGIVSDAVIDCAAIDGALAAQLLSGSRLDPEGFAEVCRRLAGDGAEELMDWLM
;
A
#
# COMPACT_ATOMS: atom_id res chain seq x y z
N ALA A 1 -11.18 -0.44 8.95
CA ALA A 1 -11.21 0.84 8.23
C ALA A 1 -11.38 0.66 6.72
N LEU A 2 -10.46 0.01 5.99
CA LEU A 2 -10.49 -0.13 4.52
C LEU A 2 -11.81 -0.69 3.98
N ARG A 3 -12.36 -1.74 4.61
CA ARG A 3 -13.61 -2.37 4.19
C ARG A 3 -14.81 -1.41 4.34
N ARG A 4 -14.88 -0.65 5.45
CA ARG A 4 -15.94 0.36 5.68
C ARG A 4 -15.89 1.50 4.69
N LEU A 5 -14.71 1.84 4.22
CA LEU A 5 -14.48 2.88 3.21
C LEU A 5 -14.57 2.36 1.77
N GLY A 6 -14.79 1.06 1.56
CA GLY A 6 -14.82 0.46 0.22
C GLY A 6 -13.48 0.51 -0.53
N ILE A 7 -12.37 0.65 0.19
CA ILE A 7 -11.04 0.79 -0.42
C ILE A 7 -10.47 -0.60 -0.72
N PRO A 8 -10.20 -0.93 -2.00
CA PRO A 8 -9.63 -2.22 -2.37
C PRO A 8 -8.17 -2.34 -1.95
N VAL A 9 -7.76 -3.55 -1.56
CA VAL A 9 -6.37 -3.88 -1.28
C VAL A 9 -5.75 -4.55 -2.51
N VAL A 10 -4.65 -3.99 -2.99
CA VAL A 10 -3.91 -4.54 -4.13
C VAL A 10 -2.42 -4.65 -3.79
N ARG A 11 -1.73 -5.60 -4.41
CA ARG A 11 -0.29 -5.80 -4.21
C ARG A 11 0.48 -5.42 -5.47
N ARG A 12 1.40 -4.45 -5.34
CA ARG A 12 2.34 -4.09 -6.40
C ARG A 12 3.47 -5.12 -6.54
N MET A 13 4.24 -5.01 -7.61
CA MET A 13 5.37 -5.92 -7.90
C MET A 13 6.63 -5.63 -7.07
N THR A 14 6.80 -4.40 -6.62
CA THR A 14 7.97 -3.95 -5.86
C THR A 14 7.76 -4.14 -4.36
N GLY A 15 8.83 -4.10 -3.58
CA GLY A 15 8.80 -4.14 -2.13
C GLY A 15 8.39 -2.80 -1.49
N GLY A 16 8.56 -2.71 -0.18
CA GLY A 16 8.27 -1.52 0.62
C GLY A 16 6.97 -1.61 1.40
N GLY A 17 6.65 -0.56 2.17
CA GLY A 17 5.45 -0.45 3.00
C GLY A 17 4.16 -0.29 2.20
N THR A 18 3.04 -0.26 2.91
CA THR A 18 1.72 0.02 2.33
C THR A 18 1.58 1.51 2.04
N VAL A 19 0.93 1.84 0.94
CA VAL A 19 0.62 3.21 0.52
C VAL A 19 -0.86 3.31 0.19
N TYR A 20 -1.43 4.49 0.39
CA TYR A 20 -2.78 4.84 -0.01
C TYR A 20 -2.73 5.57 -1.36
N HIS A 21 -3.70 5.27 -2.21
CA HIS A 21 -3.92 5.95 -3.48
C HIS A 21 -5.38 6.34 -3.64
N ASP A 22 -5.60 7.55 -4.10
CA ASP A 22 -6.87 8.05 -4.61
C ASP A 22 -6.64 8.79 -5.94
N LEU A 23 -7.68 9.44 -6.46
CA LEU A 23 -7.56 10.20 -7.72
C LEU A 23 -6.78 11.51 -7.59
N GLY A 24 -6.41 11.91 -6.37
CA GLY A 24 -5.53 13.04 -6.09
C GLY A 24 -4.04 12.69 -6.11
N ASN A 25 -3.70 11.41 -6.34
CA ASN A 25 -2.32 10.94 -6.39
C ASN A 25 -1.88 10.64 -7.83
N VAL A 26 -0.71 11.15 -8.22
CA VAL A 26 -0.08 10.86 -9.50
C VAL A 26 1.02 9.83 -9.33
N ASN A 27 1.06 8.83 -10.20
CA ASN A 27 2.12 7.84 -10.24
C ASN A 27 3.04 8.08 -11.43
N TYR A 28 4.34 7.93 -11.21
CA TYR A 28 5.31 7.88 -12.30
C TYR A 28 6.08 6.57 -12.27
N THR A 29 6.55 6.13 -13.45
CA THR A 29 7.31 4.88 -13.58
C THR A 29 8.42 5.02 -14.60
N TYR A 30 9.61 4.56 -14.24
CA TYR A 30 10.74 4.35 -15.15
C TYR A 30 10.99 2.86 -15.32
N ILE A 31 11.15 2.43 -16.57
CA ILE A 31 11.60 1.09 -16.92
C ILE A 31 12.81 1.25 -17.82
N VAL A 32 13.98 0.96 -17.27
CA VAL A 32 15.25 1.14 -17.98
C VAL A 32 16.09 -0.14 -17.97
N ARG A 33 16.97 -0.29 -18.94
CA ARG A 33 18.01 -1.33 -18.90
C ARG A 33 19.06 -0.94 -17.87
N THR A 34 19.56 -1.90 -17.13
CA THR A 34 20.62 -1.70 -16.14
C THR A 34 21.54 -2.92 -16.08
N ASP A 35 22.81 -2.66 -15.86
CA ASP A 35 23.83 -3.64 -15.50
C ASP A 35 24.02 -3.78 -13.98
N GLY A 36 23.18 -3.08 -13.20
CA GLY A 36 23.21 -3.04 -11.73
C GLY A 36 23.73 -1.74 -11.14
N GLY A 37 24.17 -0.77 -11.98
CA GLY A 37 24.73 0.50 -11.54
C GLY A 37 23.75 1.59 -11.12
N TRP A 38 22.44 1.39 -11.30
CA TRP A 38 21.42 2.41 -10.95
C TRP A 38 21.09 2.41 -9.47
N ASN A 39 21.05 3.60 -8.88
CA ASN A 39 20.61 3.85 -7.51
C ASN A 39 19.35 4.74 -7.49
N TYR A 40 18.84 5.05 -6.29
CA TYR A 40 17.65 5.90 -6.16
C TYR A 40 17.88 7.32 -6.67
N ASP A 41 19.09 7.87 -6.52
CA ASP A 41 19.39 9.24 -6.92
C ASP A 41 19.33 9.43 -8.44
N ASP A 42 19.75 8.41 -9.20
CA ASP A 42 19.71 8.46 -10.66
C ASP A 42 18.29 8.65 -11.22
N VAL A 43 17.28 8.18 -10.48
CA VAL A 43 15.87 8.28 -10.88
C VAL A 43 15.16 9.44 -10.18
N LEU A 44 15.48 9.74 -8.92
CA LEU A 44 14.82 10.82 -8.18
C LEU A 44 15.26 12.20 -8.65
N ALA A 45 16.52 12.36 -9.04
CA ALA A 45 17.04 13.67 -9.48
C ALA A 45 16.28 14.25 -10.69
N PRO A 46 15.98 13.50 -11.77
CA PRO A 46 15.14 13.98 -12.85
C PRO A 46 13.72 14.37 -12.43
N VAL A 47 13.12 13.61 -11.51
CA VAL A 47 11.77 13.89 -11.01
C VAL A 47 11.77 15.18 -10.18
N ILE A 48 12.77 15.35 -9.30
CA ILE A 48 12.94 16.57 -8.49
C ILE A 48 13.17 17.77 -9.41
N ALA A 49 14.04 17.64 -10.43
CA ALA A 49 14.27 18.70 -11.39
C ALA A 49 13.00 19.11 -12.13
N ALA A 50 12.20 18.14 -12.57
CA ALA A 50 10.93 18.39 -13.23
C ALA A 50 9.91 19.09 -12.32
N LEU A 51 9.81 18.67 -11.06
CA LEU A 51 8.97 19.31 -10.04
C LEU A 51 9.39 20.76 -9.81
N ASN A 52 10.69 21.02 -9.65
CA ASN A 52 11.21 22.38 -9.48
C ASN A 52 10.96 23.25 -10.70
N ALA A 53 11.06 22.71 -11.92
CA ALA A 53 10.81 23.45 -13.16
C ALA A 53 9.35 23.91 -13.30
N ILE A 54 8.40 23.20 -12.68
CA ILE A 54 6.98 23.60 -12.66
C ILE A 54 6.58 24.36 -11.39
N GLY A 55 7.56 24.78 -10.58
CA GLY A 55 7.35 25.65 -9.42
C GLY A 55 7.08 24.92 -8.09
N VAL A 56 7.30 23.59 -8.01
CA VAL A 56 7.23 22.82 -6.76
C VAL A 56 8.62 22.81 -6.12
N PRO A 57 8.83 23.35 -4.91
CA PRO A 57 10.16 23.40 -4.27
C PRO A 57 10.54 22.04 -3.66
N ALA A 58 10.69 21.04 -4.55
CA ALA A 58 10.95 19.67 -4.20
C ALA A 58 12.42 19.40 -3.91
N GLN A 59 12.69 18.57 -2.93
CA GLN A 59 14.03 18.11 -2.58
C GLN A 59 14.02 16.64 -2.17
N LYS A 60 15.18 15.97 -2.29
CA LYS A 60 15.33 14.63 -1.72
C LYS A 60 15.35 14.75 -0.19
N ASN A 61 14.62 13.87 0.47
CA ASN A 61 14.63 13.78 1.93
C ASN A 61 15.35 12.50 2.40
N ARG A 62 14.70 11.35 2.27
CA ARG A 62 15.28 10.03 2.61
C ARG A 62 15.79 9.35 1.34
N VAL A 63 16.28 8.10 1.49
CA VAL A 63 16.80 7.31 0.36
C VAL A 63 15.84 7.25 -0.83
N CYS A 64 14.53 7.17 -0.58
CA CYS A 64 13.52 6.94 -1.62
C CYS A 64 12.34 7.93 -1.57
N ASP A 65 12.50 9.04 -0.83
CA ASP A 65 11.43 10.01 -0.61
C ASP A 65 11.77 11.38 -1.22
N ILE A 66 10.75 12.07 -1.73
CA ILE A 66 10.82 13.48 -2.11
C ILE A 66 9.93 14.27 -1.14
N ALA A 67 10.38 15.47 -0.76
CA ALA A 67 9.70 16.33 0.19
C ALA A 67 9.73 17.80 -0.24
N ILE A 68 8.88 18.62 0.38
CA ILE A 68 8.90 20.07 0.40
C ILE A 68 9.22 20.45 1.84
N GLY A 69 10.41 21.02 2.08
CA GLY A 69 10.93 21.12 3.44
C GLY A 69 11.01 19.75 4.11
N ASP A 70 10.36 19.60 5.27
CA ASP A 70 10.29 18.33 6.01
C ASP A 70 9.04 17.49 5.69
N LEU A 71 8.16 17.99 4.83
CA LEU A 71 6.89 17.37 4.50
C LEU A 71 7.04 16.48 3.26
N LYS A 72 6.82 15.19 3.42
CA LYS A 72 6.91 14.22 2.32
C LYS A 72 5.77 14.40 1.33
N ILE A 73 6.11 14.43 0.04
CA ILE A 73 5.18 14.48 -1.09
C ILE A 73 5.24 13.23 -1.97
N SER A 74 6.28 12.41 -1.81
CA SER A 74 6.52 11.22 -2.64
C SER A 74 7.23 10.13 -1.87
N GLY A 75 6.84 8.89 -2.12
CA GLY A 75 7.59 7.70 -1.79
C GLY A 75 7.80 6.86 -3.03
N SER A 76 8.96 6.21 -3.15
CA SER A 76 9.26 5.36 -4.29
C SER A 76 9.74 3.98 -3.91
N ALA A 77 9.66 3.06 -4.85
CA ALA A 77 10.15 1.70 -4.74
C ALA A 77 10.74 1.24 -6.07
N GLN A 78 11.68 0.30 -6.02
CA GLN A 78 12.30 -0.21 -7.23
C GLN A 78 12.51 -1.72 -7.16
N ARG A 79 12.67 -2.32 -8.33
CA ARG A 79 12.98 -3.74 -8.49
C ARG A 79 13.79 -3.95 -9.76
N ILE A 80 14.85 -4.73 -9.64
CA ILE A 80 15.67 -5.15 -10.79
C ILE A 80 15.31 -6.60 -11.14
N VAL A 81 14.97 -6.85 -12.40
CA VAL A 81 14.65 -8.18 -12.91
C VAL A 81 15.20 -8.32 -14.32
N LYS A 82 16.02 -9.35 -14.56
CA LYS A 82 16.58 -9.69 -15.88
C LYS A 82 17.24 -8.48 -16.59
N GLY A 83 18.06 -7.72 -15.86
CA GLY A 83 18.75 -6.55 -16.40
C GLY A 83 17.84 -5.36 -16.73
N ARG A 84 16.66 -5.30 -16.13
CA ARG A 84 15.75 -4.14 -16.20
C ARG A 84 15.43 -3.63 -14.81
N LEU A 85 15.58 -2.34 -14.61
CA LEU A 85 15.11 -1.62 -13.44
C LEU A 85 13.68 -1.15 -13.70
N LEU A 86 12.77 -1.55 -12.82
CA LEU A 86 11.46 -0.91 -12.63
C LEU A 86 11.58 -0.02 -11.40
N HIS A 87 11.50 1.29 -11.57
CA HIS A 87 11.36 2.26 -10.49
C HIS A 87 10.03 2.98 -10.64
N HIS A 88 9.30 3.13 -9.57
CA HIS A 88 8.07 3.93 -9.56
C HIS A 88 7.93 4.71 -8.27
N GLY A 89 7.22 5.81 -8.34
CA GLY A 89 6.94 6.66 -7.20
C GLY A 89 5.53 7.24 -7.26
N THR A 90 5.10 7.76 -6.12
CA THR A 90 3.86 8.48 -5.93
C THR A 90 4.15 9.97 -5.85
N LEU A 91 3.19 10.81 -6.24
CA LEU A 91 3.20 12.24 -6.01
C LEU A 91 1.84 12.61 -5.40
N LEU A 92 1.83 13.02 -4.15
CA LEU A 92 0.64 13.47 -3.44
C LEU A 92 0.27 14.87 -3.97
N PHE A 93 -0.61 14.94 -4.97
CA PHE A 93 -1.00 16.22 -5.55
C PHE A 93 -2.16 16.86 -4.79
N SER A 94 -3.28 16.12 -4.64
CA SER A 94 -4.48 16.54 -3.92
C SER A 94 -5.18 15.37 -3.24
N THR A 95 -4.39 14.44 -2.69
CA THR A 95 -4.84 13.22 -2.00
C THR A 95 -5.63 13.59 -0.74
N ASP A 96 -6.68 12.82 -0.43
CA ASP A 96 -7.38 12.94 0.85
C ASP A 96 -6.53 12.40 2.00
N LEU A 97 -5.80 13.30 2.65
CA LEU A 97 -4.91 12.97 3.75
C LEU A 97 -5.67 12.51 5.00
N SER A 98 -6.96 12.86 5.14
CA SER A 98 -7.77 12.40 6.27
C SER A 98 -8.07 10.90 6.19
N VAL A 99 -8.29 10.38 4.99
CA VAL A 99 -8.42 8.93 4.74
C VAL A 99 -7.08 8.24 4.94
N LEU A 100 -5.98 8.82 4.45
CA LEU A 100 -4.64 8.29 4.69
C LEU A 100 -4.36 8.10 6.19
N ASP A 101 -4.66 9.10 7.00
CA ASP A 101 -4.48 9.04 8.46
C ASP A 101 -5.32 7.92 9.10
N GLN A 102 -6.58 7.78 8.69
CA GLN A 102 -7.48 6.74 9.21
C GLN A 102 -6.97 5.32 8.95
N ILE A 103 -6.33 5.08 7.80
CA ILE A 103 -5.89 3.75 7.40
C ILE A 103 -4.44 3.44 7.78
N THR A 104 -3.63 4.46 8.04
CA THR A 104 -2.22 4.30 8.40
C THR A 104 -1.94 4.48 9.89
N THR A 105 -2.93 4.92 10.67
CA THR A 105 -2.79 5.06 12.12
C THR A 105 -2.46 3.72 12.73
N HIS A 106 -1.24 3.58 13.24
CA HIS A 106 -0.80 2.41 13.97
C HIS A 106 -1.57 2.31 15.27
N ARG A 107 -2.35 1.24 15.44
CA ARG A 107 -3.01 0.96 16.71
C ARG A 107 -1.92 0.65 17.75
N LYS A 108 -1.85 1.45 18.80
CA LYS A 108 -0.80 1.36 19.86
C LYS A 108 -0.67 -0.03 20.50
N ASN A 109 -1.69 -0.89 20.36
CA ASN A 109 -1.75 -2.21 20.97
C ASN A 109 -1.50 -3.36 19.99
N ASP A 110 -1.16 -3.08 18.74
CA ASP A 110 -0.89 -4.12 17.76
C ASP A 110 0.58 -4.55 17.86
N CYS A 111 0.82 -5.75 18.36
CA CYS A 111 2.14 -6.37 18.35
C CYS A 111 2.30 -7.19 17.08
N PHE A 112 2.82 -6.55 16.05
CA PHE A 112 3.04 -7.17 14.74
C PHE A 112 4.53 -7.42 14.51
N GLN A 113 4.93 -8.70 14.50
CA GLN A 113 6.30 -9.09 14.20
C GLN A 113 6.39 -9.74 12.82
N SER A 114 7.07 -9.08 11.91
CA SER A 114 7.22 -9.51 10.51
C SER A 114 8.61 -9.21 9.98
N ARG A 115 9.04 -9.99 8.98
CA ARG A 115 10.20 -9.66 8.13
C ARG A 115 9.86 -8.65 7.01
N GLY A 116 8.60 -8.19 6.93
CA GLY A 116 8.18 -7.17 5.98
C GLY A 116 8.81 -5.81 6.28
N THR A 117 8.96 -4.98 5.25
CA THR A 117 9.41 -3.60 5.42
C THR A 117 8.31 -2.79 6.09
N GLN A 118 8.60 -2.22 7.24
CA GLN A 118 7.70 -1.29 7.91
C GLN A 118 7.69 0.05 7.18
N SER A 119 6.50 0.67 7.08
CA SER A 119 6.39 2.05 6.60
C SER A 119 7.00 3.01 7.62
N ALA A 120 7.87 3.90 7.17
CA ALA A 120 8.40 4.95 8.02
C ALA A 120 7.32 5.99 8.29
N ILE A 121 7.06 6.28 9.56
CA ILE A 121 6.17 7.37 9.96
C ILE A 121 6.80 8.68 9.52
N CYS A 122 6.07 9.48 8.74
CA CYS A 122 6.47 10.81 8.29
C CYS A 122 5.25 11.69 8.09
N THR A 123 5.40 12.96 8.32
CA THR A 123 4.38 13.96 7.98
C THR A 123 4.36 14.13 6.47
N VAL A 124 3.17 14.15 5.89
CA VAL A 124 2.94 14.29 4.45
C VAL A 124 2.22 15.60 4.16
N THR A 125 2.30 16.06 2.90
CA THR A 125 1.54 17.20 2.39
C THR A 125 1.20 16.99 0.92
N ASN A 126 0.20 17.71 0.43
CA ASN A 126 -0.16 17.75 -0.98
C ASN A 126 0.65 18.82 -1.73
N ILE A 127 1.13 18.49 -2.90
CA ILE A 127 1.86 19.41 -3.80
C ILE A 127 1.02 20.66 -4.10
N ARG A 128 -0.29 20.48 -4.31
CA ARG A 128 -1.23 21.56 -4.64
C ARG A 128 -1.20 22.70 -3.65
N GLU A 129 -0.95 22.43 -2.37
CA GLU A 129 -0.90 23.42 -1.29
C GLU A 129 0.33 24.35 -1.36
N HIS A 130 1.35 23.95 -2.11
CA HIS A 130 2.62 24.66 -2.25
C HIS A 130 2.82 25.31 -3.62
N LEU A 131 1.80 25.29 -4.47
CA LEU A 131 1.86 25.95 -5.78
C LEU A 131 1.52 27.42 -5.66
N ALA A 132 2.27 28.27 -6.35
CA ALA A 132 2.02 29.71 -6.40
C ALA A 132 0.71 30.07 -7.12
N SER A 133 0.25 29.21 -8.03
CA SER A 133 -1.01 29.37 -8.76
C SER A 133 -1.81 28.08 -8.73
N PRO A 134 -3.15 28.13 -8.60
CA PRO A 134 -3.98 26.94 -8.68
C PRO A 134 -3.77 26.18 -9.98
N MET A 135 -3.81 24.85 -9.90
CA MET A 135 -3.61 23.94 -11.02
C MET A 135 -4.51 22.71 -10.84
N THR A 136 -5.06 22.17 -11.91
CA THR A 136 -5.75 20.87 -11.85
C THR A 136 -4.75 19.73 -11.86
N ILE A 137 -5.19 18.52 -11.53
CA ILE A 137 -4.30 17.34 -11.54
C ILE A 137 -3.86 16.98 -12.97
N GLU A 138 -4.73 17.20 -13.94
CA GLU A 138 -4.46 17.00 -15.37
C GLU A 138 -3.38 17.98 -15.87
N GLU A 139 -3.54 19.27 -15.53
CA GLU A 139 -2.53 20.28 -15.86
C GLU A 139 -1.18 19.98 -15.20
N PHE A 140 -1.20 19.49 -13.95
CA PHE A 140 0.01 19.06 -13.25
C PHE A 140 0.68 17.89 -13.97
N GLN A 141 -0.10 16.86 -14.37
CA GLN A 141 0.41 15.70 -15.11
C GLN A 141 1.02 16.11 -16.44
N ASP A 142 0.35 16.96 -17.21
CA ASP A 142 0.84 17.43 -18.51
C ASP A 142 2.14 18.23 -18.38
N ARG A 143 2.20 19.16 -17.43
CA ARG A 143 3.41 19.96 -17.18
C ARG A 143 4.58 19.10 -16.70
N LEU A 144 4.31 18.16 -15.78
CA LEU A 144 5.33 17.25 -15.26
C LEU A 144 5.86 16.35 -16.38
N LEU A 145 4.96 15.77 -17.18
CA LEU A 145 5.32 14.93 -18.33
C LEU A 145 6.18 15.70 -19.33
N GLY A 146 5.82 16.95 -19.64
CA GLY A 146 6.59 17.82 -20.52
C GLY A 146 8.01 18.13 -20.02
N GLN A 147 8.26 18.06 -18.70
CA GLN A 147 9.61 18.19 -18.13
C GLN A 147 10.36 16.86 -18.07
N MET A 148 9.66 15.75 -17.88
CA MET A 148 10.28 14.42 -17.69
C MET A 148 10.61 13.72 -19.01
N VAL A 149 9.89 14.02 -20.08
CA VAL A 149 10.02 13.38 -21.39
C VAL A 149 10.66 14.35 -22.39
N PRO A 150 11.81 14.01 -22.97
CA PRO A 150 12.46 14.86 -23.98
C PRO A 150 11.53 15.15 -25.18
N PRO A 151 11.55 16.35 -25.74
CA PRO A 151 10.79 16.69 -26.95
C PRO A 151 11.07 15.70 -28.09
N GLY A 152 10.02 15.28 -28.79
CA GLY A 152 10.13 14.32 -29.91
C GLY A 152 10.29 12.86 -29.47
N SER A 153 10.22 12.55 -28.18
CA SER A 153 10.19 11.16 -27.72
C SER A 153 8.97 10.43 -28.29
N PRO A 154 9.12 9.16 -28.74
CA PRO A 154 8.00 8.41 -29.27
C PRO A 154 6.99 8.09 -28.17
N HIS A 155 5.72 8.29 -28.46
CA HIS A 155 4.61 7.77 -27.65
C HIS A 155 4.27 6.36 -28.10
N LEU A 156 4.28 5.41 -27.15
CA LEU A 156 3.88 4.03 -27.42
C LEU A 156 2.44 3.83 -26.96
N THR A 157 1.61 3.37 -27.87
CA THR A 157 0.24 2.93 -27.60
C THR A 157 0.21 1.41 -27.64
N LEU A 158 -0.48 0.79 -26.70
CA LEU A 158 -0.66 -0.66 -26.71
C LEU A 158 -1.53 -1.08 -27.89
N THR A 159 -1.22 -2.21 -28.51
CA THR A 159 -2.13 -2.85 -29.47
C THR A 159 -3.28 -3.54 -28.74
N ALA A 160 -4.35 -3.86 -29.44
CA ALA A 160 -5.49 -4.58 -28.86
C ALA A 160 -5.08 -5.93 -28.25
N GLU A 161 -4.13 -6.64 -28.87
CA GLU A 161 -3.59 -7.90 -28.32
C GLU A 161 -2.80 -7.68 -27.05
N GLN A 162 -2.03 -6.60 -26.95
CA GLN A 162 -1.29 -6.24 -25.75
C GLN A 162 -2.23 -5.81 -24.63
N GLU A 163 -3.30 -5.07 -24.93
CA GLU A 163 -4.35 -4.73 -23.96
C GLU A 163 -5.08 -5.99 -23.45
N ALA A 164 -5.40 -6.92 -24.33
CA ALA A 164 -5.99 -8.20 -23.95
C ALA A 164 -5.05 -9.00 -23.02
N GLU A 165 -3.74 -9.02 -23.30
CA GLU A 165 -2.75 -9.67 -22.45
C GLU A 165 -2.63 -8.98 -21.08
N VAL A 166 -2.68 -7.64 -21.01
CA VAL A 166 -2.72 -6.89 -19.74
C VAL A 166 -3.96 -7.27 -18.93
N CYS A 167 -5.12 -7.36 -19.58
CA CYS A 167 -6.35 -7.80 -18.92
C CYS A 167 -6.25 -9.23 -18.41
N ARG A 168 -5.69 -10.16 -19.20
CA ARG A 168 -5.46 -11.53 -18.78
C ARG A 168 -4.53 -11.60 -17.56
N LEU A 169 -3.39 -10.91 -17.58
CA LEU A 169 -2.47 -10.83 -16.44
C LEU A 169 -3.10 -10.22 -15.19
N ARG A 170 -3.93 -9.20 -15.35
CA ARG A 170 -4.72 -8.62 -14.26
C ARG A 170 -5.59 -9.69 -13.60
N ASP A 171 -6.37 -10.42 -14.39
CA ASP A 171 -7.39 -11.34 -13.88
C ASP A 171 -6.78 -12.64 -13.34
N GLU A 172 -5.82 -13.24 -14.05
CA GLU A 172 -5.20 -14.49 -13.63
C GLU A 172 -4.21 -14.34 -12.47
N LYS A 173 -3.55 -13.18 -12.35
CA LYS A 173 -2.49 -12.98 -11.39
C LYS A 173 -2.78 -11.88 -10.38
N TYR A 174 -2.91 -10.63 -10.85
CA TYR A 174 -2.88 -9.48 -9.95
C TYR A 174 -4.13 -9.32 -9.09
N ARG A 175 -5.26 -9.85 -9.54
CA ARG A 175 -6.51 -9.95 -8.76
C ARG A 175 -6.60 -11.21 -7.93
N SER A 176 -5.73 -12.20 -8.13
CA SER A 176 -5.80 -13.44 -7.39
C SER A 176 -5.52 -13.24 -5.90
N TRP A 177 -6.15 -14.06 -5.07
CA TRP A 177 -5.88 -14.09 -3.64
C TRP A 177 -4.41 -14.47 -3.36
N GLU A 178 -3.87 -15.44 -4.12
CA GLU A 178 -2.50 -15.91 -4.03
C GLU A 178 -1.49 -14.78 -4.22
N TRP A 179 -1.78 -13.84 -5.12
CA TRP A 179 -0.93 -12.68 -5.33
C TRP A 179 -1.09 -11.64 -4.21
N THR A 180 -2.33 -11.26 -3.89
CA THR A 180 -2.59 -10.15 -2.97
C THR A 180 -2.28 -10.52 -1.53
N TRP A 181 -2.76 -11.67 -1.07
CA TRP A 181 -2.66 -12.12 0.32
C TRP A 181 -1.66 -13.25 0.50
N GLY A 182 -1.65 -14.25 -0.38
CA GLY A 182 -0.75 -15.41 -0.33
C GLY A 182 0.74 -15.07 -0.45
N LYS A 183 1.11 -13.89 -0.98
CA LYS A 183 2.48 -13.37 -0.99
C LYS A 183 2.88 -12.62 0.29
N THR A 184 2.00 -12.52 1.27
CA THR A 184 2.34 -11.87 2.55
C THR A 184 3.46 -12.65 3.25
N PRO A 185 4.55 -11.98 3.68
CA PRO A 185 5.60 -12.60 4.48
C PRO A 185 5.02 -13.23 5.74
N ALA A 186 5.68 -14.27 6.26
CA ALA A 186 5.27 -14.85 7.52
C ALA A 186 5.37 -13.81 8.66
N PHE A 187 4.37 -13.83 9.53
CA PHE A 187 4.30 -12.93 10.69
C PHE A 187 3.57 -13.57 11.86
N THR A 188 3.78 -13.01 13.05
CA THR A 188 2.95 -13.20 14.23
C THR A 188 2.14 -11.93 14.48
N TYR A 189 0.91 -12.12 14.89
CA TYR A 189 -0.02 -11.06 15.27
C TYR A 189 -0.47 -11.29 16.70
N GLU A 190 -0.48 -10.24 17.51
CA GLU A 190 -1.04 -10.27 18.85
C GLU A 190 -1.65 -8.92 19.20
N LYS A 191 -2.86 -8.93 19.75
CA LYS A 191 -3.61 -7.75 20.13
C LYS A 191 -4.41 -8.02 21.38
N SER A 192 -4.41 -7.07 22.33
CA SER A 192 -5.18 -7.16 23.57
C SER A 192 -5.97 -5.88 23.81
N GLY A 193 -7.10 -6.01 24.49
CA GLY A 193 -7.95 -4.88 24.85
C GLY A 193 -9.30 -5.33 25.41
N SER A 194 -10.41 -4.71 24.95
CA SER A 194 -11.76 -5.03 25.39
C SER A 194 -12.70 -5.26 24.22
N PHE A 195 -13.42 -6.36 24.24
CA PHE A 195 -14.47 -6.72 23.29
C PHE A 195 -15.78 -6.86 24.06
N ARG A 196 -16.78 -6.04 23.74
CA ARG A 196 -18.10 -6.02 24.40
C ARG A 196 -18.00 -5.94 25.93
N GLY A 197 -17.06 -5.15 26.44
CA GLY A 197 -16.84 -4.95 27.88
C GLY A 197 -16.04 -6.05 28.57
N ALA A 198 -15.70 -7.14 27.90
CA ALA A 198 -14.83 -8.19 28.43
C ALA A 198 -13.39 -8.03 27.91
N PRO A 199 -12.37 -8.38 28.72
CA PRO A 199 -11.00 -8.47 28.21
C PRO A 199 -10.91 -9.44 27.04
N ILE A 200 -10.14 -9.07 25.99
CA ILE A 200 -9.85 -9.92 24.86
C ILE A 200 -8.35 -9.91 24.55
N ARG A 201 -7.83 -11.08 24.22
CA ARG A 201 -6.53 -11.27 23.59
C ARG A 201 -6.70 -12.12 22.34
N VAL A 202 -6.19 -11.62 21.23
CA VAL A 202 -6.14 -12.34 19.95
C VAL A 202 -4.69 -12.54 19.58
N ALA A 203 -4.31 -13.76 19.26
CA ALA A 203 -2.97 -14.08 18.76
C ALA A 203 -3.07 -15.11 17.65
N TYR A 204 -2.27 -14.98 16.60
CA TYR A 204 -2.12 -15.98 15.55
C TYR A 204 -0.82 -15.81 14.79
N GLN A 205 -0.44 -16.85 14.05
CA GLN A 205 0.60 -16.79 13.05
C GLN A 205 -0.04 -16.82 11.65
N ALA A 206 0.63 -16.20 10.69
CA ALA A 206 0.23 -16.33 9.29
C ALA A 206 1.45 -16.62 8.41
N LYS A 207 1.30 -17.54 7.49
CA LYS A 207 2.33 -17.89 6.50
C LYS A 207 1.66 -18.13 5.15
N ARG A 208 2.16 -17.45 4.12
CA ARG A 208 1.57 -17.50 2.77
C ARG A 208 0.07 -17.19 2.78
N GLY A 209 -0.34 -16.22 3.62
CA GLY A 209 -1.73 -15.81 3.75
C GLY A 209 -2.66 -16.84 4.43
N ILE A 210 -2.12 -17.89 5.06
CA ILE A 210 -2.89 -18.88 5.81
C ILE A 210 -2.58 -18.72 7.30
N VAL A 211 -3.63 -18.71 8.11
CA VAL A 211 -3.58 -18.57 9.57
C VAL A 211 -3.26 -19.91 10.23
N SER A 212 -2.43 -19.89 11.26
CA SER A 212 -2.12 -20.99 12.17
C SER A 212 -1.96 -20.51 13.59
N ASP A 213 -1.95 -21.46 14.55
CA ASP A 213 -1.70 -21.20 15.98
C ASP A 213 -2.58 -20.08 16.55
N ALA A 214 -3.85 -20.04 16.13
CA ALA A 214 -4.77 -18.99 16.51
C ALA A 214 -5.33 -19.23 17.93
N VAL A 215 -5.36 -18.14 18.70
CA VAL A 215 -5.95 -18.08 20.04
C VAL A 215 -6.81 -16.83 20.14
N ILE A 216 -8.04 -17.00 20.63
CA ILE A 216 -8.88 -15.90 21.12
C ILE A 216 -9.21 -16.23 22.58
N ASP A 217 -8.67 -15.41 23.48
CA ASP A 217 -8.95 -15.48 24.91
C ASP A 217 -9.91 -14.34 25.26
N CYS A 218 -11.18 -14.69 25.45
CA CYS A 218 -12.27 -13.77 25.77
C CYS A 218 -13.45 -14.54 26.34
N ALA A 219 -13.98 -14.12 27.47
CA ALA A 219 -15.13 -14.80 28.10
C ALA A 219 -16.41 -14.80 27.24
N ALA A 220 -16.51 -13.87 26.28
CA ALA A 220 -17.66 -13.76 25.35
C ALA A 220 -17.51 -14.61 24.07
N ILE A 221 -16.42 -15.34 23.90
CA ILE A 221 -16.11 -16.11 22.69
C ILE A 221 -15.65 -17.53 23.09
N ASP A 222 -16.17 -18.54 22.38
CA ASP A 222 -15.65 -19.91 22.51
C ASP A 222 -14.25 -19.98 21.87
N GLY A 223 -13.23 -19.97 22.71
CA GLY A 223 -11.82 -19.99 22.30
C GLY A 223 -11.41 -21.27 21.58
N ALA A 224 -12.00 -22.44 21.94
CA ALA A 224 -11.73 -23.71 21.26
C ALA A 224 -12.31 -23.72 19.83
N LEU A 225 -13.53 -23.25 19.68
CA LEU A 225 -14.16 -23.07 18.38
C LEU A 225 -13.41 -22.02 17.54
N ALA A 226 -12.95 -20.92 18.17
CA ALA A 226 -12.18 -19.91 17.50
C ALA A 226 -10.87 -20.46 16.92
N ALA A 227 -10.10 -21.21 17.72
CA ALA A 227 -8.87 -21.86 17.28
C ALA A 227 -9.12 -22.82 16.11
N GLN A 228 -10.20 -23.61 16.17
CA GLN A 228 -10.59 -24.53 15.13
C GLN A 228 -10.96 -23.83 13.82
N LEU A 229 -11.78 -22.76 13.88
CA LEU A 229 -12.25 -22.04 12.70
C LEU A 229 -11.17 -21.16 12.03
N LEU A 230 -10.29 -20.59 12.83
CA LEU A 230 -9.20 -19.74 12.33
C LEU A 230 -8.06 -20.57 11.75
N SER A 231 -7.79 -21.76 12.27
CA SER A 231 -6.72 -22.61 11.76
C SER A 231 -6.99 -23.05 10.32
N GLY A 232 -6.06 -22.69 9.42
CA GLY A 232 -6.18 -22.94 7.98
C GLY A 232 -7.05 -21.91 7.23
N SER A 233 -7.63 -20.91 7.92
CA SER A 233 -8.40 -19.86 7.24
C SER A 233 -7.51 -18.94 6.42
N ARG A 234 -8.08 -18.30 5.40
CA ARG A 234 -7.42 -17.27 4.60
C ARG A 234 -7.32 -15.97 5.37
N LEU A 235 -6.14 -15.34 5.28
CA LEU A 235 -5.86 -14.01 5.83
C LEU A 235 -6.41 -12.94 4.89
N ASP A 236 -7.69 -12.76 4.89
CA ASP A 236 -8.39 -11.69 4.17
C ASP A 236 -9.76 -11.43 4.80
N PRO A 237 -10.44 -10.32 4.45
CA PRO A 237 -11.74 -10.01 5.01
C PRO A 237 -12.82 -11.08 4.74
N GLU A 238 -12.76 -11.80 3.61
CA GLU A 238 -13.71 -12.83 3.24
C GLU A 238 -13.49 -14.11 4.08
N GLY A 239 -12.23 -14.52 4.21
CA GLY A 239 -11.85 -15.66 5.05
C GLY A 239 -12.24 -15.50 6.51
N PHE A 240 -12.11 -14.28 7.04
CA PHE A 240 -12.49 -14.01 8.42
C PHE A 240 -13.98 -13.68 8.63
N ALA A 241 -14.72 -13.26 7.61
CA ALA A 241 -16.11 -12.86 7.75
C ALA A 241 -16.99 -14.00 8.27
N GLU A 242 -16.82 -15.21 7.72
CA GLU A 242 -17.58 -16.39 8.17
C GLU A 242 -17.19 -16.81 9.59
N VAL A 243 -15.90 -16.79 9.90
CA VAL A 243 -15.39 -17.08 11.26
C VAL A 243 -15.99 -16.11 12.27
N CYS A 244 -15.95 -14.81 11.99
CA CYS A 244 -16.51 -13.79 12.87
C CYS A 244 -18.03 -13.96 13.07
N ARG A 245 -18.78 -14.27 12.02
CA ARG A 245 -20.24 -14.53 12.13
C ARG A 245 -20.55 -15.70 13.03
N ARG A 246 -19.80 -16.80 12.89
CA ARG A 246 -20.00 -18.00 13.71
C ARG A 246 -19.60 -17.82 15.16
N LEU A 247 -18.58 -16.99 15.43
CA LEU A 247 -18.06 -16.76 16.80
C LEU A 247 -18.83 -15.69 17.56
N ALA A 248 -19.26 -14.64 16.91
CA ALA A 248 -19.77 -13.44 17.58
C ALA A 248 -21.15 -12.96 17.08
N GLY A 249 -21.76 -13.62 16.12
CA GLY A 249 -23.09 -13.26 15.61
C GLY A 249 -23.18 -11.80 15.19
N ASP A 250 -24.00 -11.00 15.89
CA ASP A 250 -24.15 -9.56 15.68
C ASP A 250 -22.91 -8.72 16.06
N GLY A 251 -21.95 -9.32 16.78
CA GLY A 251 -20.62 -8.73 17.06
C GLY A 251 -19.55 -9.02 16.00
N ALA A 252 -19.91 -9.65 14.87
CA ALA A 252 -18.95 -10.11 13.87
C ALA A 252 -18.07 -8.99 13.29
N GLU A 253 -18.63 -7.78 13.08
CA GLU A 253 -17.86 -6.65 12.56
C GLU A 253 -16.84 -6.12 13.56
N GLU A 254 -17.21 -6.06 14.84
CA GLU A 254 -16.30 -5.67 15.90
C GLU A 254 -15.18 -6.71 16.07
N LEU A 255 -15.53 -8.02 16.05
CA LEU A 255 -14.53 -9.09 16.11
C LEU A 255 -13.58 -9.06 14.90
N MET A 256 -14.07 -8.72 13.71
CA MET A 256 -13.23 -8.54 12.53
C MET A 256 -12.14 -7.47 12.75
N ASP A 257 -12.46 -6.37 13.40
CA ASP A 257 -11.49 -5.31 13.74
C ASP A 257 -10.42 -5.80 14.75
N TRP A 258 -10.63 -6.95 15.41
CA TRP A 258 -9.64 -7.62 16.25
C TRP A 258 -8.74 -8.58 15.50
N LEU A 259 -9.21 -9.16 14.42
CA LEU A 259 -8.48 -10.15 13.61
C LEU A 259 -7.66 -9.50 12.49
N MET A 260 -7.99 -8.28 12.10
CA MET A 260 -7.38 -7.51 11.02
C MET A 260 -7.01 -6.10 11.50
#